data_e1d40123b3d62b513bfdbb4580eab4f8
#
_entry.id   e1d40123b3d62b513bfdbb4580eab4f8
#
_cell.length_a   1.000
_cell.length_b   1.000
_cell.length_c   1.000
_cell.angle_alpha   90.00
_cell.angle_beta   90.00
_cell.angle_gamma   90.00
#
_symmetry.space_group_name_H-M   'P 1'
#
loop_
_entity.id
_entity.type
_entity.pdbx_description
1 polymer ?
#
loop_
_entity_poly.entity_id
_entity_poly.type
_entity_poly.pdbx_seq_one_letter_code
_entity_poly.pdbx_strand_id
1 'polypeptide(L)'
;SKGKRENTERLRFYDNREGNLEEISTLLRAGKVPKVEYHSFYVYVPKVRKVIFIDYWSKVVQRAIYDVLNPKICRTFIEHTYACVKGRGQLAAMEQLYTWMRETRTSGTEWYYYKFDVAKFFYRIDHEILMDICRKKMLPRIPIWRLTWR
;
A
#
# COMPACT_ATOMS: atom_id res chain seq x y z
N SER A 1 10.75 -12.00 -10.22
CA SER A 1 10.94 -10.87 -11.12
C SER A 1 12.42 -10.70 -11.44
N LYS A 2 12.79 -10.81 -12.71
CA LYS A 2 14.12 -10.47 -13.21
C LYS A 2 14.48 -9.05 -12.73
N GLY A 3 15.64 -8.84 -12.13
CA GLY A 3 16.14 -7.54 -11.72
C GLY A 3 16.13 -7.24 -10.20
N LYS A 4 15.45 -8.04 -9.35
CA LYS A 4 15.50 -7.85 -7.89
C LYS A 4 16.53 -8.74 -7.18
N ARG A 5 17.24 -9.61 -7.91
CA ARG A 5 18.20 -10.55 -7.30
C ARG A 5 19.55 -9.90 -6.94
N GLU A 6 19.91 -8.80 -7.59
CA GLU A 6 21.22 -8.15 -7.48
C GLU A 6 21.20 -6.81 -6.71
N ASN A 7 20.16 -6.56 -5.92
CA ASN A 7 20.17 -5.35 -5.09
C ASN A 7 21.11 -5.58 -3.89
N THR A 8 22.20 -4.84 -3.85
CA THR A 8 23.24 -4.91 -2.82
C THR A 8 22.68 -4.75 -1.40
N GLU A 9 21.69 -3.87 -1.20
CA GLU A 9 21.04 -3.69 0.10
C GLU A 9 20.29 -4.97 0.54
N ARG A 10 19.64 -5.62 -0.41
CA ARG A 10 18.96 -6.89 -0.15
C ARG A 10 19.96 -7.98 0.24
N LEU A 11 21.09 -8.10 -0.48
CA LEU A 11 22.12 -9.07 -0.16
C LEU A 11 22.67 -8.83 1.25
N ARG A 12 23.03 -7.59 1.58
CA ARG A 12 23.48 -7.21 2.94
C ARG A 12 22.45 -7.56 4.02
N PHE A 13 21.18 -7.38 3.75
CA PHE A 13 20.12 -7.77 4.69
C PHE A 13 20.09 -9.28 4.90
N TYR A 14 20.29 -10.07 3.83
CA TYR A 14 20.28 -11.53 3.89
C TYR A 14 21.54 -12.12 4.52
N ASP A 15 22.67 -11.43 4.48
CA ASP A 15 23.93 -11.86 5.13
C ASP A 15 23.75 -12.03 6.65
N ASN A 16 22.92 -11.20 7.28
CA ASN A 16 22.53 -11.33 8.69
C ASN A 16 21.02 -11.32 8.86
N ARG A 17 20.33 -12.16 8.09
CA ARG A 17 18.86 -12.17 8.02
C ARG A 17 18.19 -12.36 9.38
N GLU A 18 18.65 -13.32 10.16
CA GLU A 18 18.02 -13.65 11.45
C GLU A 18 18.19 -12.51 12.45
N GLY A 19 19.39 -11.97 12.59
CA GLY A 19 19.65 -10.81 13.46
C GLY A 19 18.84 -9.59 13.05
N ASN A 20 18.76 -9.29 11.76
CA ASN A 20 17.97 -8.17 11.26
C ASN A 20 16.46 -8.35 11.53
N LEU A 21 15.93 -9.56 11.40
CA LEU A 21 14.53 -9.86 11.69
C LEU A 21 14.23 -9.79 13.20
N GLU A 22 15.15 -10.24 14.03
CA GLU A 22 15.03 -10.14 15.49
C GLU A 22 15.06 -8.69 15.97
N GLU A 23 15.96 -7.88 15.42
CA GLU A 23 16.00 -6.43 15.66
C GLU A 23 14.66 -5.77 15.28
N ILE A 24 14.17 -6.01 14.08
CA ILE A 24 12.87 -5.48 13.62
C ILE A 24 11.75 -5.92 14.57
N SER A 25 11.71 -7.19 14.95
CA SER A 25 10.70 -7.72 15.86
C SER A 25 10.73 -7.01 17.22
N THR A 26 11.93 -6.82 17.76
CA THR A 26 12.14 -6.14 19.05
C THR A 26 11.69 -4.68 19.00
N LEU A 27 12.06 -3.96 17.93
CA LEU A 27 11.65 -2.56 17.72
C LEU A 27 10.13 -2.44 17.61
N LEU A 28 9.50 -3.28 16.79
CA LEU A 28 8.04 -3.25 16.62
C LEU A 28 7.29 -3.61 17.91
N ARG A 29 7.78 -4.58 18.70
CA ARG A 29 7.21 -4.93 20.00
C ARG A 29 7.35 -3.79 21.02
N ALA A 30 8.45 -3.04 20.94
CA ALA A 30 8.67 -1.85 21.76
C ALA A 30 7.85 -0.63 21.30
N GLY A 31 7.09 -0.74 20.20
CA GLY A 31 6.35 0.37 19.63
C GLY A 31 7.24 1.44 18.97
N LYS A 32 8.46 1.09 18.64
CA LYS A 32 9.42 1.99 18.00
C LYS A 32 9.51 1.68 16.51
N VAL A 33 9.33 2.68 15.67
CA VAL A 33 9.62 2.59 14.24
C VAL A 33 10.79 3.52 13.95
N PRO A 34 11.89 3.00 13.41
CA PRO A 34 13.02 3.83 13.04
C PRO A 34 12.63 4.87 11.99
N LYS A 35 13.35 5.98 12.01
CA LYS A 35 13.20 7.02 11.00
C LYS A 35 13.54 6.43 9.63
N VAL A 36 12.61 6.54 8.71
CA VAL A 36 12.80 6.07 7.32
C VAL A 36 13.58 7.13 6.55
N GLU A 37 14.68 6.73 5.92
CA GLU A 37 15.40 7.59 4.99
C GLU A 37 14.83 7.45 3.59
N TYR A 38 14.49 8.60 2.99
CA TYR A 38 13.92 8.66 1.65
C TYR A 38 14.99 9.05 0.64
N HIS A 39 15.17 8.19 -0.35
CA HIS A 39 16.03 8.44 -1.51
C HIS A 39 15.16 8.76 -2.72
N SER A 40 15.69 9.50 -3.69
CA SER A 40 14.94 9.81 -4.90
C SER A 40 15.82 9.87 -6.14
N PHE A 41 15.23 9.52 -7.28
CA PHE A 41 15.82 9.70 -8.60
C PHE A 41 14.74 10.10 -9.61
N TYR A 42 15.16 10.59 -10.77
CA TYR A 42 14.26 10.98 -11.84
C TYR A 42 14.24 9.92 -12.93
N VAL A 43 13.02 9.58 -13.39
CA VAL A 43 12.78 8.77 -14.59
C VAL A 43 12.23 9.71 -15.66
N TYR A 44 12.77 9.61 -16.87
CA TYR A 44 12.47 10.56 -17.94
C TYR A 44 11.50 10.00 -19.00
N VAL A 45 11.28 8.69 -19.05
CA VAL A 45 10.43 8.03 -20.05
C VAL A 45 9.28 7.30 -19.36
N PRO A 46 8.05 7.40 -19.83
CA PRO A 46 7.51 8.25 -20.91
C PRO A 46 7.31 9.73 -20.51
N LYS A 47 7.36 10.04 -19.23
CA LYS A 47 7.25 11.39 -18.66
C LYS A 47 8.24 11.55 -17.51
N VAL A 48 8.73 12.76 -17.31
CA VAL A 48 9.59 13.06 -16.16
C VAL A 48 8.82 12.81 -14.86
N ARG A 49 9.37 11.92 -14.02
CA ARG A 49 8.80 11.57 -12.72
C ARG A 49 9.90 11.46 -11.68
N LYS A 50 9.71 12.10 -10.55
CA LYS A 50 10.54 11.86 -9.38
C LYS A 50 10.05 10.58 -8.71
N VAL A 51 10.91 9.57 -8.65
CA VAL A 51 10.65 8.31 -7.96
C VAL A 51 11.28 8.39 -6.58
N ILE A 52 10.50 8.17 -5.55
CA ILE A 52 10.96 8.13 -4.16
C ILE A 52 11.01 6.67 -3.74
N PHE A 53 12.09 6.27 -3.08
CA PHE A 53 12.26 4.91 -2.56
C PHE A 53 12.93 4.94 -1.19
N ILE A 54 12.81 3.84 -0.50
CA ILE A 54 13.38 3.61 0.83
C ILE A 54 14.33 2.41 0.77
N ASP A 55 15.23 2.30 1.73
CA ASP A 55 16.14 1.18 1.89
C ASP A 55 15.41 -0.17 2.08
N TYR A 56 16.15 -1.27 1.92
CA TYR A 56 15.55 -2.61 1.98
C TYR A 56 15.05 -2.97 3.39
N TRP A 57 15.77 -2.57 4.43
CA TRP A 57 15.40 -2.81 5.82
C TRP A 57 14.05 -2.15 6.15
N SER A 58 13.88 -0.87 5.79
CA SER A 58 12.61 -0.15 5.96
C SER A 58 11.46 -0.78 5.18
N LYS A 59 11.73 -1.35 3.99
CA LYS A 59 10.71 -2.13 3.23
C LYS A 59 10.25 -3.37 3.98
N VAL A 60 11.15 -4.06 4.67
CA VAL A 60 10.79 -5.23 5.49
C VAL A 60 9.92 -4.82 6.67
N VAL A 61 10.27 -3.72 7.36
CA VAL A 61 9.44 -3.15 8.44
C VAL A 61 8.05 -2.80 7.93
N GLN A 62 7.96 -2.04 6.83
CA GLN A 62 6.67 -1.68 6.23
C GLN A 62 5.88 -2.92 5.82
N ARG A 63 6.54 -3.94 5.31
CA ARG A 63 5.89 -5.19 4.94
C ARG A 63 5.31 -5.92 6.15
N ALA A 64 6.02 -5.99 7.27
CA ALA A 64 5.53 -6.59 8.50
C ALA A 64 4.27 -5.87 9.02
N ILE A 65 4.27 -4.54 9.01
CA ILE A 65 3.11 -3.72 9.38
C ILE A 65 1.94 -3.96 8.41
N TYR A 66 2.22 -3.96 7.11
CA TYR A 66 1.22 -4.19 6.06
C TYR A 66 0.53 -5.56 6.22
N ASP A 67 1.27 -6.63 6.47
CA ASP A 67 0.72 -7.98 6.59
C ASP A 67 -0.27 -8.11 7.76
N VAL A 68 -0.09 -7.31 8.81
CA VAL A 68 -1.02 -7.23 9.96
C VAL A 68 -2.23 -6.34 9.65
N LEU A 69 -2.02 -5.21 8.99
CA LEU A 69 -3.08 -4.22 8.74
C LEU A 69 -3.97 -4.58 7.56
N ASN A 70 -3.37 -5.07 6.47
CA ASN A 70 -4.05 -5.28 5.19
C ASN A 70 -5.32 -6.15 5.29
N PRO A 71 -5.35 -7.29 6.00
CA PRO A 71 -6.56 -8.09 6.13
C PRO A 71 -7.73 -7.34 6.80
N LYS A 72 -7.43 -6.39 7.69
CA LYS A 72 -8.42 -5.57 8.39
C LYS A 72 -8.92 -4.44 7.51
N ILE A 73 -8.01 -3.77 6.82
CA ILE A 73 -8.32 -2.70 5.86
C ILE A 73 -9.18 -3.23 4.73
N CYS A 74 -8.85 -4.37 4.15
CA CYS A 74 -9.61 -4.97 3.05
C CYS A 74 -11.06 -5.28 3.40
N ARG A 75 -11.37 -5.53 4.67
CA ARG A 75 -12.76 -5.75 5.14
C ARG A 75 -13.60 -4.48 5.14
N THR A 76 -12.97 -3.30 5.09
CA THR A 76 -13.68 -2.02 5.07
C THR A 76 -13.92 -1.49 3.65
N PHE A 77 -13.35 -2.16 2.66
CA PHE A 77 -13.50 -1.77 1.26
C PHE A 77 -14.89 -2.06 0.74
N ILE A 78 -15.36 -1.22 -0.15
CA ILE A 78 -16.58 -1.48 -0.91
C ILE A 78 -16.37 -2.69 -1.84
N GLU A 79 -17.46 -3.35 -2.21
CA GLU A 79 -17.43 -4.59 -2.96
C GLU A 79 -16.61 -4.51 -4.25
N HIS A 80 -16.72 -3.42 -4.99
CA HIS A 80 -16.05 -3.21 -6.27
C HIS A 80 -14.71 -2.49 -6.16
N THR A 81 -13.95 -2.73 -5.09
CA THR A 81 -12.56 -2.28 -4.97
C THR A 81 -11.62 -3.31 -5.59
N TYR A 82 -10.88 -2.92 -6.62
CA TYR A 82 -10.02 -3.84 -7.38
C TYR A 82 -8.53 -3.56 -7.23
N ALA A 83 -8.15 -2.35 -6.85
CA ALA A 83 -6.75 -1.98 -6.69
C ALA A 83 -6.15 -2.53 -5.39
N CYS A 84 -4.98 -3.19 -5.49
CA CYS A 84 -4.22 -3.72 -4.36
C CYS A 84 -4.96 -4.74 -3.47
N VAL A 85 -6.02 -5.35 -3.94
CA VAL A 85 -6.76 -6.40 -3.25
C VAL A 85 -6.40 -7.76 -3.82
N LYS A 86 -6.01 -8.71 -2.95
CA LYS A 86 -5.66 -10.07 -3.37
C LYS A 86 -6.87 -10.75 -4.03
N GLY A 87 -6.65 -11.40 -5.16
CA GLY A 87 -7.71 -12.04 -5.95
C GLY A 87 -8.57 -11.08 -6.79
N ARG A 88 -8.31 -9.77 -6.70
CA ARG A 88 -8.92 -8.73 -7.52
C ARG A 88 -7.81 -7.96 -8.22
N GLY A 89 -8.06 -7.49 -9.41
CA GLY A 89 -7.05 -6.77 -10.19
C GLY A 89 -7.68 -6.12 -11.40
N GLN A 90 -6.86 -5.60 -12.28
CA GLN A 90 -7.32 -4.91 -13.48
C GLN A 90 -8.23 -5.81 -14.34
N LEU A 91 -7.90 -7.08 -14.49
CA LEU A 91 -8.70 -8.02 -15.28
C LEU A 91 -10.10 -8.19 -14.66
N ALA A 92 -10.18 -8.48 -13.37
CA ALA A 92 -11.47 -8.61 -12.68
C ALA A 92 -12.31 -7.32 -12.74
N ALA A 93 -11.66 -6.15 -12.69
CA ALA A 93 -12.35 -4.87 -12.88
C ALA A 93 -12.93 -4.73 -14.29
N MET A 94 -12.19 -5.16 -15.29
CA MET A 94 -12.65 -5.14 -16.69
C MET A 94 -13.81 -6.12 -16.92
N GLU A 95 -13.74 -7.32 -16.38
CA GLU A 95 -14.81 -8.33 -16.45
C GLU A 95 -16.11 -7.82 -15.82
N GLN A 96 -16.00 -7.18 -14.64
CA GLN A 96 -17.15 -6.59 -13.97
C GLN A 96 -17.75 -5.43 -14.78
N LEU A 97 -16.90 -4.55 -15.31
CA LEU A 97 -17.35 -3.46 -16.16
C LEU A 97 -18.09 -4.00 -17.41
N TYR A 98 -17.53 -5.04 -18.03
CA TYR A 98 -18.16 -5.69 -19.18
C TYR A 98 -19.55 -6.28 -18.83
N THR A 99 -19.67 -6.88 -17.65
CA THR A 99 -20.95 -7.40 -17.15
C THR A 99 -21.99 -6.27 -17.03
N TRP A 100 -21.63 -5.17 -16.39
CA TRP A 100 -22.51 -4.01 -16.28
C TRP A 100 -22.91 -3.42 -17.64
N MET A 101 -21.96 -3.31 -18.57
CA MET A 101 -22.25 -2.82 -19.92
C MET A 101 -23.23 -3.74 -20.67
N ARG A 102 -23.18 -5.05 -20.46
CA ARG A 102 -24.15 -5.99 -21.03
C ARG A 102 -25.54 -5.81 -20.42
N GLU A 103 -25.62 -5.73 -19.11
CA GLU A 103 -26.89 -5.54 -18.36
C GLU A 103 -27.54 -4.22 -18.76
N THR A 104 -26.78 -3.13 -18.84
CA THR A 104 -27.31 -1.82 -19.24
C THR A 104 -27.81 -1.83 -20.68
N ARG A 105 -27.14 -2.53 -21.61
CA ARG A 105 -27.56 -2.65 -23.00
C ARG A 105 -28.92 -3.35 -23.15
N THR A 106 -29.22 -4.29 -22.27
CA THR A 106 -30.49 -5.06 -22.32
C THR A 106 -31.62 -4.40 -21.54
N SER A 107 -31.34 -3.43 -20.69
CA SER A 107 -32.34 -2.79 -19.81
C SER A 107 -33.28 -1.80 -20.55
N GLY A 108 -32.91 -1.35 -21.73
CA GLY A 108 -33.64 -0.31 -22.46
C GLY A 108 -33.61 1.08 -21.81
N THR A 109 -32.82 1.25 -20.75
CA THR A 109 -32.66 2.49 -19.99
C THR A 109 -31.38 3.18 -20.41
N GLU A 110 -31.37 4.51 -20.45
CA GLU A 110 -30.18 5.30 -20.72
C GLU A 110 -29.29 5.31 -19.48
N TRP A 111 -28.02 4.98 -19.66
CA TRP A 111 -27.03 4.89 -18.60
C TRP A 111 -25.85 5.83 -18.86
N TYR A 112 -25.32 6.42 -17.78
CA TYR A 112 -24.18 7.30 -17.82
C TYR A 112 -23.06 6.71 -16.96
N TYR A 113 -21.80 6.83 -17.41
CA TYR A 113 -20.66 6.53 -16.54
C TYR A 113 -19.83 7.77 -16.29
N TYR A 114 -19.27 7.87 -15.12
CA TYR A 114 -18.37 8.95 -14.74
C TYR A 114 -17.01 8.39 -14.37
N LYS A 115 -15.93 8.99 -14.89
CA LYS A 115 -14.56 8.66 -14.54
C LYS A 115 -13.97 9.79 -13.72
N PHE A 116 -13.55 9.48 -12.51
CA PHE A 116 -12.89 10.43 -11.61
C PHE A 116 -11.44 9.99 -11.36
N ASP A 117 -10.57 10.97 -11.15
CA ASP A 117 -9.22 10.78 -10.66
C ASP A 117 -8.86 11.88 -9.67
N VAL A 118 -8.15 11.51 -8.61
CA VAL A 118 -7.74 12.49 -7.59
C VAL A 118 -6.34 12.98 -7.92
N ALA A 119 -6.25 14.25 -8.35
CA ALA A 119 -4.98 14.85 -8.71
C ALA A 119 -4.02 14.86 -7.53
N LYS A 120 -2.80 14.32 -7.74
CA LYS A 120 -1.74 14.27 -6.74
C LYS A 120 -2.17 13.59 -5.42
N PHE A 121 -2.98 12.54 -5.48
CA PHE A 121 -3.57 11.88 -4.33
C PHE A 121 -2.58 11.69 -3.17
N PHE A 122 -1.45 11.00 -3.40
CA PHE A 122 -0.47 10.71 -2.34
C PHE A 122 0.17 11.95 -1.71
N TYR A 123 0.26 13.06 -2.43
CA TYR A 123 0.82 14.33 -1.91
C TYR A 123 -0.19 15.17 -1.14
N ARG A 124 -1.47 14.81 -1.21
CA ARG A 124 -2.58 15.56 -0.60
C ARG A 124 -3.24 14.81 0.55
N ILE A 125 -2.74 13.63 0.89
CA ILE A 125 -3.26 12.90 2.05
C ILE A 125 -2.91 13.69 3.32
N ASP A 126 -3.95 14.09 4.04
CA ASP A 126 -3.81 14.63 5.38
C ASP A 126 -3.51 13.48 6.35
N HIS A 127 -2.32 13.51 6.94
CA HIS A 127 -1.84 12.43 7.80
C HIS A 127 -2.61 12.35 9.12
N GLU A 128 -3.08 13.48 9.67
CA GLU A 128 -3.84 13.50 10.91
C GLU A 128 -5.22 12.86 10.70
N ILE A 129 -5.91 13.25 9.64
CA ILE A 129 -7.19 12.66 9.26
C ILE A 129 -7.03 11.17 8.97
N LEU A 130 -6.00 10.77 8.23
CA LEU A 130 -5.72 9.37 7.95
C LEU A 130 -5.50 8.57 9.23
N MET A 131 -4.70 9.10 10.16
CA MET A 131 -4.43 8.45 11.44
C MET A 131 -5.68 8.34 12.29
N ASP A 132 -6.55 9.33 12.28
CA ASP A 132 -7.83 9.27 12.99
C ASP A 132 -8.78 8.23 12.41
N ILE A 133 -8.86 8.12 11.10
CA ILE A 133 -9.60 7.04 10.44
C ILE A 133 -9.04 5.68 10.83
N CYS A 134 -7.72 5.53 10.82
CA CYS A 134 -7.05 4.31 11.24
C CYS A 134 -7.36 3.98 12.70
N ARG A 135 -7.27 4.94 13.62
CA ARG A 135 -7.60 4.75 15.03
C ARG A 135 -9.04 4.30 15.22
N LYS A 136 -9.99 4.97 14.60
CA LYS A 136 -11.42 4.70 14.76
C LYS A 136 -11.86 3.36 14.15
N LYS A 137 -11.35 3.04 12.96
CA LYS A 137 -11.84 1.86 12.20
C LYS A 137 -11.01 0.60 12.38
N MET A 138 -9.70 0.71 12.64
CA MET A 138 -8.79 -0.43 12.59
C MET A 138 -8.18 -0.81 13.92
N LEU A 139 -8.08 0.13 14.85
CA LEU A 139 -7.22 0.00 16.03
C LEU A 139 -7.91 -0.22 17.39
N PRO A 140 -9.21 -0.43 17.56
CA PRO A 140 -9.73 -0.74 18.89
C PRO A 140 -9.07 -1.96 19.54
N ARG A 141 -8.29 -2.75 18.77
CA ARG A 141 -7.69 -4.02 19.20
C ARG A 141 -6.21 -4.21 18.86
N ILE A 142 -5.51 -3.18 18.36
CA ILE A 142 -4.07 -3.30 18.02
C ILE A 142 -3.31 -2.15 18.69
N PRO A 143 -2.25 -2.42 19.49
CA PRO A 143 -1.45 -1.38 20.14
C PRO A 143 -0.51 -0.62 19.17
N ILE A 144 -0.80 -0.62 17.86
CA ILE A 144 -0.03 0.10 16.81
C ILE A 144 -0.09 1.64 17.00
N TRP A 145 -1.07 2.17 17.74
CA TRP A 145 -1.14 3.59 18.09
C TRP A 145 0.00 4.04 19.02
N ARG A 146 0.76 3.11 19.58
CA ARG A 146 2.01 3.40 20.32
C ARG A 146 3.20 3.63 19.39
N LEU A 147 3.09 3.36 18.09
CA LEU A 147 4.11 3.69 17.10
C LEU A 147 4.11 5.22 16.95
N THR A 148 4.95 5.90 17.70
CA THR A 148 5.16 7.34 17.58
C THR A 148 5.97 7.60 16.31
N TRP A 149 5.32 8.11 15.30
CA TRP A 149 5.97 8.71 14.16
C TRP A 149 6.51 10.08 14.59
N ARG A 150 7.81 10.17 14.81
CA ARG A 150 8.53 11.43 14.96
C ARG A 150 9.32 11.74 13.71
#